data_2634f2abf4e96dade1dffe8685fd2741
#
_entry.id   2634f2abf4e96dade1dffe8685fd2741
#
_cell.length_a   1.000
_cell.length_b   1.000
_cell.length_c   1.000
_cell.angle_alpha   90.00
_cell.angle_beta   90.00
_cell.angle_gamma   90.00
#
_symmetry.space_group_name_H-M   'P 1'
#
loop_
_entity.id
_entity.type
_entity.pdbx_description
1 polymer ?
#
loop_
_entity_poly.entity_id
_entity_poly.type
_entity_poly.pdbx_seq_one_letter_code
_entity_poly.pdbx_strand_id
1 'polypeptide(L)'
;AENAASMERTITMMHLTSVIGLSLSLIALISLILYVITKVLRPILQITEDSRPLQEGRLELTLNYQSDDELGDLSRTLKESMARIERYVTDINEIMSQLSDGNFDVHTSTRYIGDFQSIEESINSFTSNISNAFGHIQQAEQKVSGNAEQLSSSSQSLAQGATEQASEVE
;
A
#
# COMPACT_ATOMS: atom_id res chain seq x y z
N ALA A 1 50.18 4.28 70.70
CA ALA A 1 48.69 4.17 70.73
C ALA A 1 48.01 5.06 69.67
N GLU A 2 48.57 6.26 69.45
CA GLU A 2 47.96 7.26 68.49
C GLU A 2 48.03 6.84 67.03
N ASN A 3 49.10 6.18 66.55
CA ASN A 3 49.24 5.68 65.19
C ASN A 3 48.32 4.51 64.90
N ALA A 4 47.93 3.67 65.84
CA ALA A 4 47.01 2.56 65.62
C ALA A 4 45.55 3.07 65.38
N ALA A 5 45.12 4.08 66.14
CA ALA A 5 43.80 4.67 66.05
C ALA A 5 43.64 5.48 64.74
N SER A 6 44.70 6.13 64.25
CA SER A 6 44.66 6.82 62.96
C SER A 6 44.62 5.84 61.79
N MET A 7 45.30 4.71 61.89
CA MET A 7 45.29 3.64 60.86
C MET A 7 43.95 2.94 60.81
N GLU A 8 43.29 2.65 61.92
CA GLU A 8 41.93 2.09 61.93
C GLU A 8 40.91 3.06 61.32
N ARG A 9 40.99 4.36 61.59
CA ARG A 9 40.12 5.36 60.98
C ARG A 9 40.27 5.43 59.42
N THR A 10 41.53 5.35 58.95
CA THR A 10 41.84 5.38 57.54
C THR A 10 41.29 4.14 56.85
N ILE A 11 41.42 2.94 57.37
CA ILE A 11 40.89 1.70 56.89
C ILE A 11 39.32 1.75 56.82
N THR A 12 38.72 2.23 57.91
CA THR A 12 37.25 2.38 58.00
C THR A 12 36.71 3.36 56.93
N MET A 13 37.39 4.49 56.72
CA MET A 13 37.05 5.47 55.70
C MET A 13 37.23 4.89 54.29
N MET A 14 38.30 4.12 54.04
CA MET A 14 38.48 3.42 52.75
C MET A 14 37.39 2.40 52.49
N HIS A 15 36.98 1.61 53.48
CA HIS A 15 35.85 0.68 53.30
C HIS A 15 34.53 1.42 53.08
N LEU A 16 34.26 2.49 53.81
CA LEU A 16 33.05 3.28 53.64
C LEU A 16 32.97 3.91 52.24
N THR A 17 34.05 4.51 51.74
CA THR A 17 34.12 5.08 50.40
C THR A 17 33.96 4.02 49.30
N SER A 18 34.55 2.83 49.49
CA SER A 18 34.40 1.70 48.56
C SER A 18 32.94 1.19 48.51
N VAL A 19 32.29 1.03 49.68
CA VAL A 19 30.87 0.60 49.72
C VAL A 19 29.94 1.63 49.08
N ILE A 20 30.15 2.92 49.34
CA ILE A 20 29.38 3.99 48.69
C ILE A 20 29.60 3.98 47.19
N GLY A 21 30.84 3.85 46.73
CA GLY A 21 31.16 3.79 45.32
C GLY A 21 30.49 2.61 44.58
N LEU A 22 30.55 1.42 45.20
CA LEU A 22 29.88 0.22 44.68
C LEU A 22 28.35 0.37 44.62
N SER A 23 27.76 0.95 45.67
CA SER A 23 26.31 1.19 45.74
C SER A 23 25.85 2.18 44.66
N LEU A 24 26.58 3.29 44.47
CA LEU A 24 26.29 4.26 43.39
C LEU A 24 26.44 3.64 42.00
N SER A 25 27.49 2.83 41.79
CA SER A 25 27.70 2.11 40.52
C SER A 25 26.54 1.13 40.21
N LEU A 26 26.08 0.40 41.24
CA LEU A 26 24.96 -0.53 41.12
C LEU A 26 23.66 0.20 40.80
N ILE A 27 23.37 1.31 41.45
CA ILE A 27 22.19 2.15 41.19
C ILE A 27 22.23 2.70 39.77
N ALA A 28 23.40 3.21 39.34
CA ALA A 28 23.57 3.71 37.97
C ALA A 28 23.34 2.62 36.90
N LEU A 29 23.85 1.41 37.15
CA LEU A 29 23.66 0.27 36.26
C LEU A 29 22.18 -0.14 36.18
N ILE A 30 21.49 -0.25 37.28
CA ILE A 30 20.05 -0.57 37.33
C ILE A 30 19.25 0.51 36.62
N SER A 31 19.55 1.78 36.83
CA SER A 31 18.90 2.91 36.16
C SER A 31 19.09 2.86 34.65
N LEU A 32 20.30 2.55 34.17
CA LEU A 32 20.61 2.39 32.77
C LEU A 32 19.82 1.23 32.13
N ILE A 33 19.77 0.08 32.80
CA ILE A 33 19.01 -1.09 32.32
C ILE A 33 17.53 -0.74 32.22
N LEU A 34 16.95 -0.12 33.23
CA LEU A 34 15.55 0.30 33.23
C LEU A 34 15.27 1.32 32.09
N TYR A 35 16.18 2.26 31.89
CA TYR A 35 16.09 3.22 30.77
C TYR A 35 16.08 2.51 29.43
N VAL A 36 17.00 1.60 29.17
CA VAL A 36 17.06 0.85 27.90
C VAL A 36 15.80 0.00 27.70
N ILE A 37 15.32 -0.68 28.75
CA ILE A 37 14.10 -1.49 28.65
C ILE A 37 12.88 -0.61 28.30
N THR A 38 12.73 0.53 28.96
CA THR A 38 11.52 1.35 28.82
C THR A 38 11.56 2.27 27.60
N LYS A 39 12.72 2.76 27.21
CA LYS A 39 12.86 3.73 26.12
C LYS A 39 13.27 3.12 24.78
N VAL A 40 13.81 1.90 24.78
CA VAL A 40 14.26 1.25 23.54
C VAL A 40 13.53 -0.07 23.32
N LEU A 41 13.64 -1.01 24.25
CA LEU A 41 13.17 -2.38 24.02
C LEU A 41 11.64 -2.46 23.90
N ARG A 42 10.90 -1.83 24.82
CA ARG A 42 9.42 -1.83 24.79
C ARG A 42 8.85 -1.20 23.52
N PRO A 43 9.28 -0.01 23.09
CA PRO A 43 8.82 0.58 21.83
C PRO A 43 9.09 -0.30 20.61
N ILE A 44 10.27 -0.92 20.51
CA ILE A 44 10.60 -1.83 19.42
C ILE A 44 9.62 -3.02 19.40
N LEU A 45 9.36 -3.63 20.54
CA LEU A 45 8.40 -4.73 20.64
C LEU A 45 6.98 -4.29 20.27
N GLN A 46 6.58 -3.10 20.66
CA GLN A 46 5.28 -2.54 20.29
C GLN A 46 5.17 -2.31 18.78
N ILE A 47 6.14 -1.65 18.15
CA ILE A 47 6.16 -1.45 16.69
C ILE A 47 6.13 -2.79 15.95
N THR A 48 6.86 -3.78 16.46
CA THR A 48 6.90 -5.13 15.88
C THR A 48 5.52 -5.79 15.98
N GLU A 49 4.86 -5.72 17.11
CA GLU A 49 3.53 -6.32 17.33
C GLU A 49 2.47 -5.60 16.48
N ASP A 50 2.49 -4.27 16.47
CA ASP A 50 1.58 -3.44 15.67
C ASP A 50 1.77 -3.66 14.16
N SER A 51 2.95 -4.17 13.75
CA SER A 51 3.25 -4.50 12.34
C SER A 51 2.87 -5.94 11.93
N ARG A 52 2.47 -6.81 12.86
CA ARG A 52 2.07 -8.20 12.54
C ARG A 52 0.95 -8.32 11.49
N PRO A 53 -0.06 -7.44 11.45
CA PRO A 53 -1.09 -7.51 10.42
C PRO A 53 -0.55 -7.50 8.99
N LEU A 54 0.63 -6.91 8.75
CA LEU A 54 1.27 -6.94 7.43
C LEU A 54 1.60 -8.36 6.95
N GLN A 55 1.93 -9.28 7.88
CA GLN A 55 2.20 -10.68 7.54
C GLN A 55 0.95 -11.40 7.02
N GLU A 56 -0.22 -10.89 7.37
CA GLU A 56 -1.53 -11.39 6.92
C GLU A 56 -2.05 -10.62 5.70
N GLY A 57 -1.23 -9.72 5.12
CA GLY A 57 -1.61 -8.90 3.97
C GLY A 57 -2.51 -7.71 4.31
N ARG A 58 -2.71 -7.40 5.59
CA ARG A 58 -3.47 -6.22 6.03
C ARG A 58 -2.52 -5.02 6.04
N LEU A 59 -2.85 -4.00 5.27
CA LEU A 59 -2.01 -2.80 5.09
C LEU A 59 -2.37 -1.70 6.10
N GLU A 60 -3.56 -1.75 6.69
CA GLU A 60 -3.98 -0.80 7.72
C GLU A 60 -3.18 -1.05 9.01
N LEU A 61 -2.27 -0.12 9.32
CA LEU A 61 -1.44 -0.17 10.51
C LEU A 61 -1.91 0.82 11.57
N THR A 62 -2.18 0.31 12.75
CA THR A 62 -2.46 1.10 13.95
C THR A 62 -1.19 1.32 14.78
N LEU A 63 -0.14 1.90 14.17
CA LEU A 63 1.07 2.28 14.89
C LEU A 63 0.79 3.48 15.79
N ASN A 64 0.74 3.24 17.10
CA ASN A 64 0.43 4.26 18.10
C ASN A 64 1.67 4.83 18.80
N TYR A 65 2.86 4.30 18.50
CA TYR A 65 4.08 4.82 19.09
C TYR A 65 4.41 6.20 18.51
N GLN A 66 4.49 7.19 19.41
CA GLN A 66 4.85 8.57 19.10
C GLN A 66 6.00 8.98 20.00
N SER A 67 7.10 9.41 19.42
CA SER A 67 8.27 9.97 20.09
C SER A 67 8.99 10.90 19.12
N ASP A 68 9.79 11.81 19.66
CA ASP A 68 10.65 12.71 18.87
C ASP A 68 12.06 12.13 18.65
N ASP A 69 12.22 10.82 18.87
CA ASP A 69 13.45 10.06 18.65
C ASP A 69 13.42 9.26 17.33
N GLU A 70 14.51 8.52 17.06
CA GLU A 70 14.68 7.70 15.85
C GLU A 70 13.61 6.60 15.75
N LEU A 71 13.09 6.10 16.88
CA LEU A 71 12.01 5.11 16.89
C LEU A 71 10.67 5.73 16.52
N GLY A 72 10.43 6.98 16.91
CA GLY A 72 9.27 7.76 16.47
C GLY A 72 9.30 8.03 14.96
N ASP A 73 10.48 8.38 14.43
CA ASP A 73 10.68 8.56 12.99
C ASP A 73 10.45 7.25 12.23
N LEU A 74 10.96 6.13 12.73
CA LEU A 74 10.74 4.80 12.14
C LEU A 74 9.25 4.46 12.11
N SER A 75 8.54 4.64 13.23
CA SER A 75 7.10 4.38 13.33
C SER A 75 6.30 5.21 12.33
N ARG A 76 6.59 6.50 12.23
CA ARG A 76 5.93 7.43 11.28
C ARG A 76 6.21 7.04 9.84
N THR A 77 7.47 6.81 9.48
CA THR A 77 7.86 6.43 8.12
C THR A 77 7.21 5.13 7.68
N LEU A 78 7.15 4.13 8.56
CA LEU A 78 6.48 2.86 8.29
C LEU A 78 4.98 3.06 8.07
N LYS A 79 4.32 3.80 8.96
CA LYS A 79 2.89 4.12 8.84
C LYS A 79 2.55 4.84 7.53
N GLU A 80 3.33 5.87 7.19
CA GLU A 80 3.12 6.64 5.94
C GLU A 80 3.35 5.79 4.70
N SER A 81 4.36 4.92 4.74
CA SER A 81 4.66 4.01 3.62
C SER A 81 3.53 3.01 3.41
N MET A 82 3.02 2.41 4.49
CA MET A 82 1.91 1.45 4.41
C MET A 82 0.61 2.13 3.96
N ALA A 83 0.28 3.30 4.48
CA ALA A 83 -0.88 4.07 4.04
C ALA A 83 -0.81 4.47 2.56
N ARG A 84 0.39 4.62 2.01
CA ARG A 84 0.59 4.86 0.58
C ARG A 84 0.33 3.60 -0.25
N ILE A 85 0.86 2.46 0.18
CA ILE A 85 0.61 1.17 -0.48
C ILE A 85 -0.89 0.82 -0.42
N GLU A 86 -1.54 1.05 0.72
CA GLU A 86 -2.98 0.85 0.87
C GLU A 86 -3.78 1.67 -0.16
N ARG A 87 -3.43 2.94 -0.36
CA ARG A 87 -4.08 3.77 -1.40
C ARG A 87 -3.88 3.19 -2.80
N TYR A 88 -2.69 2.68 -3.13
CA TYR A 88 -2.44 2.05 -4.42
C TYR A 88 -3.28 0.80 -4.61
N VAL A 89 -3.35 -0.07 -3.60
CA VAL A 89 -4.18 -1.29 -3.65
C VAL A 89 -5.67 -0.94 -3.78
N THR A 90 -6.14 0.07 -3.07
CA THR A 90 -7.53 0.54 -3.15
C THR A 90 -7.85 1.08 -4.55
N ASP A 91 -6.99 1.93 -5.11
CA ASP A 91 -7.15 2.48 -6.45
C ASP A 91 -7.18 1.37 -7.53
N ILE A 92 -6.27 0.38 -7.43
CA ILE A 92 -6.27 -0.79 -8.32
C ILE A 92 -7.57 -1.58 -8.20
N ASN A 93 -8.03 -1.85 -7.00
CA ASN A 93 -9.27 -2.59 -6.78
C ASN A 93 -10.49 -1.84 -7.34
N GLU A 94 -10.54 -0.53 -7.20
CA GLU A 94 -11.61 0.31 -7.76
C GLU A 94 -11.62 0.25 -9.29
N ILE A 95 -10.45 0.36 -9.93
CA ILE A 95 -10.32 0.23 -11.38
C ILE A 95 -10.75 -1.17 -11.83
N MET A 96 -10.30 -2.23 -11.17
CA MET A 96 -10.66 -3.60 -11.51
C MET A 96 -12.17 -3.85 -11.35
N SER A 97 -12.80 -3.26 -10.33
CA SER A 97 -14.24 -3.32 -10.14
C SER A 97 -14.98 -2.65 -11.29
N GLN A 98 -14.60 -1.44 -11.66
CA GLN A 98 -15.22 -0.72 -12.77
C GLN A 98 -15.05 -1.47 -14.11
N LEU A 99 -13.89 -2.04 -14.38
CA LEU A 99 -13.65 -2.87 -15.55
C LEU A 99 -14.55 -4.12 -15.55
N SER A 100 -14.75 -4.75 -14.40
CA SER A 100 -15.66 -5.89 -14.25
C SER A 100 -17.12 -5.54 -14.54
N ASP A 101 -17.52 -4.31 -14.22
CA ASP A 101 -18.85 -3.77 -14.50
C ASP A 101 -19.00 -3.28 -15.96
N GLY A 102 -17.96 -3.45 -16.79
CA GLY A 102 -17.97 -3.05 -18.19
C GLY A 102 -17.66 -1.58 -18.46
N ASN A 103 -17.23 -0.84 -17.45
CA ASN A 103 -16.72 0.52 -17.62
C ASN A 103 -15.23 0.46 -17.97
N PHE A 104 -14.90 0.69 -19.24
CA PHE A 104 -13.52 0.66 -19.73
C PHE A 104 -12.88 2.04 -19.86
N ASP A 105 -13.63 3.12 -19.59
CA ASP A 105 -13.12 4.50 -19.57
C ASP A 105 -12.73 4.88 -18.14
N VAL A 106 -11.72 4.19 -17.62
CA VAL A 106 -11.19 4.37 -16.28
C VAL A 106 -9.69 4.59 -16.29
N HIS A 107 -9.22 5.39 -15.34
CA HIS A 107 -7.81 5.73 -15.16
C HIS A 107 -7.47 5.70 -13.67
N THR A 108 -6.18 5.57 -13.37
CA THR A 108 -5.69 5.70 -11.99
C THR A 108 -6.05 7.08 -11.42
N SER A 109 -6.62 7.10 -10.22
CA SER A 109 -7.00 8.33 -9.50
C SER A 109 -5.87 8.83 -8.59
N THR A 110 -4.95 7.94 -8.22
CA THR A 110 -3.83 8.17 -7.33
C THR A 110 -2.52 8.24 -8.12
N ARG A 111 -1.66 9.21 -7.80
CA ARG A 111 -0.32 9.27 -8.39
C ARG A 111 0.60 8.27 -7.70
N TYR A 112 1.13 7.34 -8.47
CA TYR A 112 2.10 6.35 -8.03
C TYR A 112 3.53 6.94 -8.11
N ILE A 113 4.39 6.60 -7.18
CA ILE A 113 5.77 7.10 -7.14
C ILE A 113 6.78 5.96 -7.04
N GLY A 114 8.00 6.24 -7.48
CA GLY A 114 9.10 5.27 -7.47
C GLY A 114 8.77 4.06 -8.36
N ASP A 115 9.10 2.88 -7.90
CA ASP A 115 8.91 1.63 -8.64
C ASP A 115 7.44 1.30 -8.94
N PHE A 116 6.50 1.89 -8.20
CA PHE A 116 5.08 1.72 -8.46
C PHE A 116 4.58 2.47 -9.69
N GLN A 117 5.33 3.45 -10.21
CA GLN A 117 4.95 4.23 -11.39
C GLN A 117 4.74 3.34 -12.62
N SER A 118 5.53 2.28 -12.76
CA SER A 118 5.36 1.31 -13.86
C SER A 118 4.02 0.57 -13.81
N ILE A 119 3.43 0.40 -12.64
CA ILE A 119 2.10 -0.18 -12.47
C ILE A 119 1.03 0.80 -12.96
N GLU A 120 1.14 2.08 -12.59
CA GLU A 120 0.26 3.15 -13.08
C GLU A 120 0.25 3.22 -14.61
N GLU A 121 1.43 3.25 -15.22
CA GLU A 121 1.57 3.27 -16.68
C GLU A 121 0.97 2.03 -17.34
N SER A 122 1.17 0.86 -16.76
CA SER A 122 0.63 -0.41 -17.27
C SER A 122 -0.89 -0.45 -17.19
N ILE A 123 -1.48 -0.01 -16.07
CA ILE A 123 -2.92 0.05 -15.89
C ILE A 123 -3.55 1.02 -16.90
N ASN A 124 -3.03 2.23 -17.00
CA ASN A 124 -3.56 3.25 -17.90
C ASN A 124 -3.43 2.81 -19.38
N SER A 125 -2.34 2.15 -19.74
CA SER A 125 -2.18 1.57 -21.08
C SER A 125 -3.16 0.45 -21.33
N PHE A 126 -3.38 -0.43 -20.38
CA PHE A 126 -4.32 -1.54 -20.48
C PHE A 126 -5.76 -1.03 -20.65
N THR A 127 -6.22 -0.11 -19.79
CA THR A 127 -7.58 0.45 -19.87
C THR A 127 -7.82 1.17 -21.18
N SER A 128 -6.84 1.98 -21.63
CA SER A 128 -6.91 2.67 -22.92
C SER A 128 -7.01 1.69 -24.11
N ASN A 129 -6.21 0.62 -24.12
CA ASN A 129 -6.25 -0.38 -25.18
C ASN A 129 -7.59 -1.12 -25.21
N ILE A 130 -8.15 -1.47 -24.07
CA ILE A 130 -9.46 -2.12 -23.98
C ILE A 130 -10.57 -1.17 -24.45
N SER A 131 -10.58 0.08 -24.00
CA SER A 131 -11.54 1.10 -24.43
C SER A 131 -11.53 1.28 -25.96
N ASN A 132 -10.34 1.39 -26.55
CA ASN A 132 -10.18 1.48 -28.00
C ASN A 132 -10.70 0.23 -28.74
N ALA A 133 -10.41 -0.98 -28.21
CA ALA A 133 -10.88 -2.22 -28.81
C ALA A 133 -12.42 -2.30 -28.82
N PHE A 134 -13.08 -1.91 -27.72
CA PHE A 134 -14.54 -1.81 -27.67
C PHE A 134 -15.11 -0.76 -28.62
N GLY A 135 -14.45 0.40 -28.75
CA GLY A 135 -14.83 1.40 -29.75
C GLY A 135 -14.81 0.85 -31.19
N HIS A 136 -13.79 0.06 -31.52
CA HIS A 136 -13.73 -0.60 -32.83
C HIS A 136 -14.83 -1.66 -33.02
N ILE A 137 -15.17 -2.42 -31.99
CA ILE A 137 -16.25 -3.40 -32.01
C ILE A 137 -17.59 -2.71 -32.28
N GLN A 138 -17.90 -1.62 -31.58
CA GLN A 138 -19.12 -0.83 -31.81
C GLN A 138 -19.20 -0.29 -33.24
N GLN A 139 -18.10 0.22 -33.79
CA GLN A 139 -18.08 0.66 -35.19
C GLN A 139 -18.31 -0.49 -36.18
N ALA A 140 -17.73 -1.66 -35.88
CA ALA A 140 -17.95 -2.84 -36.70
C ALA A 140 -19.42 -3.30 -36.64
N GLU A 141 -20.04 -3.31 -35.46
CA GLU A 141 -21.45 -3.62 -35.27
C GLU A 141 -22.36 -2.70 -36.07
N GLN A 142 -22.13 -1.38 -36.01
CA GLN A 142 -22.89 -0.41 -36.79
C GLN A 142 -22.78 -0.65 -38.32
N LYS A 143 -21.58 -0.98 -38.79
CA LYS A 143 -21.38 -1.33 -40.22
C LYS A 143 -22.10 -2.62 -40.61
N VAL A 144 -22.04 -3.64 -39.76
CA VAL A 144 -22.75 -4.91 -40.02
C VAL A 144 -24.25 -4.67 -40.02
N SER A 145 -24.81 -3.91 -39.08
CA SER A 145 -26.23 -3.56 -39.06
C SER A 145 -26.66 -2.80 -40.31
N GLY A 146 -25.91 -1.77 -40.72
CA GLY A 146 -26.21 -1.01 -41.93
C GLY A 146 -26.13 -1.85 -43.22
N ASN A 147 -25.14 -2.75 -43.29
CA ASN A 147 -25.02 -3.67 -44.43
C ASN A 147 -26.19 -4.68 -44.48
N ALA A 148 -26.65 -5.16 -43.31
CA ALA A 148 -27.81 -6.06 -43.23
C ALA A 148 -29.11 -5.37 -43.69
N GLU A 149 -29.33 -4.12 -43.30
CA GLU A 149 -30.46 -3.31 -43.77
C GLU A 149 -30.41 -3.09 -45.29
N GLN A 150 -29.23 -2.75 -45.82
CA GLN A 150 -29.04 -2.57 -47.26
C GLN A 150 -29.29 -3.88 -48.05
N LEU A 151 -28.79 -5.01 -47.50
CA LEU A 151 -29.03 -6.32 -48.13
C LEU A 151 -30.51 -6.69 -48.11
N SER A 152 -31.22 -6.42 -47.01
CA SER A 152 -32.66 -6.63 -46.91
C SER A 152 -33.44 -5.82 -47.95
N SER A 153 -33.13 -4.52 -48.10
CA SER A 153 -33.73 -3.63 -49.09
C SER A 153 -33.45 -4.09 -50.52
N SER A 154 -32.19 -4.48 -50.80
CA SER A 154 -31.81 -4.98 -52.13
C SER A 154 -32.51 -6.28 -52.49
N SER A 155 -32.66 -7.20 -51.51
CA SER A 155 -33.38 -8.46 -51.69
C SER A 155 -34.88 -8.24 -51.98
N GLN A 156 -35.48 -7.26 -51.31
CA GLN A 156 -36.87 -6.88 -51.52
C GLN A 156 -37.10 -6.29 -52.93
N SER A 157 -36.19 -5.41 -53.36
CA SER A 157 -36.21 -4.84 -54.72
C SER A 157 -36.02 -5.93 -55.79
N LEU A 158 -35.15 -6.90 -55.58
CA LEU A 158 -34.92 -8.02 -56.45
C LEU A 158 -36.16 -8.93 -56.54
N ALA A 159 -36.81 -9.23 -55.43
CA ALA A 159 -38.04 -10.02 -55.39
C ALA A 159 -39.18 -9.33 -56.14
N GLN A 160 -39.31 -8.01 -55.97
CA GLN A 160 -40.30 -7.22 -56.72
C GLN A 160 -40.00 -7.21 -58.20
N GLY A 161 -38.76 -6.96 -58.62
CA GLY A 161 -38.38 -6.99 -60.07
C GLY A 161 -38.57 -8.38 -60.69
N ALA A 162 -38.32 -9.46 -59.97
CA ALA A 162 -38.58 -10.82 -60.43
C ALA A 162 -40.08 -11.08 -60.60
N THR A 163 -40.92 -10.51 -59.73
CA THR A 163 -42.38 -10.63 -59.84
C THR A 163 -42.91 -9.84 -61.04
N GLU A 164 -42.41 -8.64 -61.31
CA GLU A 164 -42.75 -7.81 -62.46
C GLU A 164 -42.33 -8.50 -63.79
N GLN A 165 -41.11 -9.04 -63.86
CA GLN A 165 -40.64 -9.79 -65.02
C GLN A 165 -41.49 -11.04 -65.28
N ALA A 166 -41.90 -11.76 -64.25
CA ALA A 166 -42.79 -12.93 -64.42
C ALA A 166 -44.15 -12.55 -64.97
N SER A 167 -44.68 -11.36 -64.66
CA SER A 167 -45.97 -10.85 -65.18
C SER A 167 -45.89 -10.29 -66.59
N GLU A 168 -44.73 -9.91 -67.12
CA GLU A 168 -44.52 -9.43 -68.44
C GLU A 168 -44.33 -10.57 -69.50
N VAL A 169 -44.02 -11.79 -69.00
CA VAL A 169 -43.79 -12.98 -69.87
C VAL A 169 -45.06 -13.81 -70.08
N GLU A 170 -46.15 -13.54 -69.36
CA GLU A 170 -47.44 -14.17 -69.51
C GLU A 170 -48.32 -13.40 -70.53
#